data_86da8d143192f52e0e234ecfa26f377d
#
_entry.id   86da8d143192f52e0e234ecfa26f377d
#
_cell.length_a   1.000
_cell.length_b   1.000
_cell.length_c   1.000
_cell.angle_alpha   90.00
_cell.angle_beta   90.00
_cell.angle_gamma   90.00
#
_symmetry.space_group_name_H-M   'P 1'
#
loop_
_entity.id
_entity.type
_entity.pdbx_description
1 polymer ?
#
loop_
_entity_poly.entity_id
_entity_poly.type
_entity_poly.pdbx_seq_one_letter_code
_entity_poly.pdbx_strand_id
1 'polypeptide(L)'
;MGNIAERIGRPPENAVLLRPEEAKDYPAVYAVIKAAFARAAHADGNEQDLASALRQSDAYIPELALVAEAGGRIVGHILFTKAVIAGSVQLALAPLSVLPEYQRRGVGSALIREGHRRARELGYGYSIVLGSETYYPRMGYVP
;
A
#
# COMPACT_ATOMS: atom_id res chain seq x y z
N MET A 1 5.69 -15.59 26.43
CA MET A 1 5.74 -15.45 26.00
C MET A 1 5.31 -15.91 25.73
N GLY A 2 5.43 -16.03 25.34
CA GLY A 2 5.29 -16.25 24.82
C GLY A 2 4.79 -16.32 24.36
N ASN A 3 4.92 -16.30 24.27
CA ASN A 3 4.96 -16.14 23.57
C ASN A 3 4.74 -15.87 23.28
N ILE A 4 4.93 -15.72 23.22
CA ILE A 4 5.14 -15.33 22.68
C ILE A 4 5.30 -15.86 22.19
N ALA A 5 5.48 -16.18 22.17
CA ALA A 5 5.82 -16.59 21.47
C ALA A 5 5.93 -17.44 21.31
N GLU A 6 5.95 -17.65 21.67
CA GLU A 6 6.23 -18.08 21.51
C GLU A 6 6.11 -18.40 21.28
N ARG A 7 6.00 -18.37 21.79
CA ARG A 7 6.13 -18.04 21.44
C ARG A 7 6.69 -17.58 20.88
N ILE A 8 6.72 -17.21 21.30
CA ILE A 8 7.73 -16.73 20.53
C ILE A 8 7.82 -17.41 19.29
N GLY A 9 7.77 -17.93 18.94
CA GLY A 9 7.84 -18.75 17.90
C GLY A 9 7.41 -18.21 16.62
N ARG A 10 6.70 -18.96 15.83
CA ARG A 10 6.20 -18.50 14.53
C ARG A 10 5.14 -17.46 14.69
N PRO A 11 5.11 -16.43 13.81
CA PRO A 11 3.98 -15.51 13.80
C PRO A 11 2.70 -16.23 13.41
N PRO A 12 1.53 -15.70 13.74
CA PRO A 12 0.26 -16.24 13.29
C PRO A 12 0.23 -16.38 11.76
N GLU A 13 -0.52 -17.34 11.26
CA GLU A 13 -0.62 -17.56 9.82
C GLU A 13 -1.01 -16.34 9.04
N ASN A 14 -1.86 -15.48 9.62
CA ASN A 14 -2.35 -14.29 8.94
C ASN A 14 -1.56 -13.03 9.28
N ALA A 15 -0.44 -13.16 9.98
CA ALA A 15 0.39 -12.01 10.29
C ALA A 15 1.10 -11.52 9.03
N VAL A 16 1.16 -10.21 8.88
CA VAL A 16 1.86 -9.61 7.76
C VAL A 16 2.96 -8.70 8.27
N LEU A 17 4.06 -8.67 7.53
CA LEU A 17 5.16 -7.74 7.75
C LEU A 17 5.02 -6.60 6.77
N LEU A 18 5.05 -5.37 7.26
CA LEU A 18 4.98 -4.18 6.42
C LEU A 18 6.37 -3.57 6.34
N ARG A 19 6.84 -3.31 5.14
CA ARG A 19 8.17 -2.73 4.93
C ARG A 19 8.22 -2.00 3.60
N PRO A 20 9.20 -1.10 3.39
CA PRO A 20 9.39 -0.50 2.08
C PRO A 20 9.71 -1.55 1.02
N GLU A 21 9.26 -1.32 -0.19
CA GLU A 21 9.57 -2.22 -1.30
C GLU A 21 11.04 -2.12 -1.68
N GLU A 22 11.58 -3.20 -2.19
CA GLU A 22 12.94 -3.28 -2.70
C GLU A 22 12.89 -3.72 -4.15
N ALA A 23 13.99 -3.56 -4.87
CA ALA A 23 14.01 -3.93 -6.29
C ALA A 23 13.65 -5.40 -6.51
N LYS A 24 14.03 -6.28 -5.60
CA LYS A 24 13.69 -7.70 -5.71
C LYS A 24 12.19 -7.96 -5.66
N ASP A 25 11.43 -7.00 -5.12
CA ASP A 25 9.96 -7.15 -4.96
C ASP A 25 9.19 -6.71 -6.19
N TYR A 26 9.81 -5.98 -7.11
CA TYR A 26 9.10 -5.34 -8.22
C TYR A 26 8.27 -6.33 -9.06
N PRO A 27 8.78 -7.51 -9.44
CA PRO A 27 7.95 -8.45 -10.19
C PRO A 27 6.74 -8.93 -9.40
N ALA A 28 6.92 -9.17 -8.09
CA ALA A 28 5.82 -9.62 -7.24
C ALA A 28 4.79 -8.49 -7.05
N VAL A 29 5.25 -7.26 -6.89
CA VAL A 29 4.36 -6.09 -6.78
C VAL A 29 3.54 -5.93 -8.06
N TYR A 30 4.18 -6.06 -9.22
CA TYR A 30 3.49 -5.98 -10.50
C TYR A 30 2.34 -7.00 -10.55
N ALA A 31 2.63 -8.23 -10.16
CA ALA A 31 1.64 -9.31 -10.17
C ALA A 31 0.49 -9.03 -9.16
N VAL A 32 0.82 -8.52 -7.98
CA VAL A 32 -0.19 -8.20 -6.96
C VAL A 32 -1.14 -7.11 -7.46
N ILE A 33 -0.60 -6.04 -8.04
CA ILE A 33 -1.44 -4.95 -8.55
C ILE A 33 -2.34 -5.48 -9.66
N LYS A 34 -1.77 -6.22 -10.60
CA LYS A 34 -2.52 -6.77 -11.73
C LYS A 34 -3.66 -7.67 -11.23
N ALA A 35 -3.38 -8.55 -10.27
CA ALA A 35 -4.39 -9.45 -9.72
C ALA A 35 -5.47 -8.69 -8.94
N ALA A 36 -5.07 -7.67 -8.17
CA ALA A 36 -6.01 -6.91 -7.36
C ALA A 36 -7.02 -6.14 -8.22
N PHE A 37 -6.60 -5.64 -9.38
CA PHE A 37 -7.46 -4.83 -10.22
C PHE A 37 -8.07 -5.59 -11.41
N ALA A 38 -7.80 -6.88 -11.54
CA ALA A 38 -8.26 -7.66 -12.68
C ALA A 38 -9.78 -7.65 -12.88
N ARG A 39 -10.55 -7.48 -11.79
CA ARG A 39 -12.01 -7.51 -11.84
C ARG A 39 -12.64 -6.23 -11.28
N ALA A 40 -11.84 -5.18 -11.06
CA ALA A 40 -12.36 -3.95 -10.52
C ALA A 40 -13.20 -3.22 -11.57
N ALA A 41 -14.37 -2.74 -11.18
CA ALA A 41 -15.33 -2.15 -12.11
C ALA A 41 -14.81 -0.88 -12.79
N HIS A 42 -13.97 -0.12 -12.11
CA HIS A 42 -13.44 1.15 -12.62
C HIS A 42 -11.95 1.10 -12.92
N ALA A 43 -11.40 -0.11 -13.04
CA ALA A 43 -9.98 -0.27 -13.33
C ALA A 43 -9.75 -0.14 -14.83
N ASP A 44 -8.65 0.54 -15.19
CA ASP A 44 -8.26 0.71 -16.58
C ASP A 44 -7.43 -0.46 -17.12
N GLY A 45 -7.04 -1.39 -16.25
CA GLY A 45 -6.24 -2.54 -16.63
C GLY A 45 -4.75 -2.25 -16.70
N ASN A 46 -4.32 -1.03 -16.37
CA ASN A 46 -2.92 -0.62 -16.45
C ASN A 46 -2.37 -0.10 -15.13
N GLU A 47 -3.03 -0.39 -14.02
CA GLU A 47 -2.59 0.08 -12.70
C GLU A 47 -1.18 -0.38 -12.36
N GLN A 48 -0.82 -1.60 -12.75
CA GLN A 48 0.52 -2.13 -12.52
C GLN A 48 1.58 -1.37 -13.33
N ASP A 49 1.23 -0.91 -14.52
CA ASP A 49 2.14 -0.14 -15.36
C ASP A 49 2.27 1.29 -14.86
N LEU A 50 1.18 1.85 -14.31
CA LEU A 50 1.20 3.16 -13.67
C LEU A 50 2.16 3.15 -12.47
N ALA A 51 2.11 2.13 -11.64
CA ALA A 51 3.01 2.02 -10.50
C ALA A 51 4.47 1.96 -10.95
N SER A 52 4.75 1.20 -12.02
CA SER A 52 6.10 1.13 -12.57
C SER A 52 6.58 2.49 -13.09
N ALA A 53 5.69 3.23 -13.76
CA ALA A 53 6.02 4.55 -14.28
C ALA A 53 6.26 5.55 -13.13
N LEU A 54 5.43 5.52 -12.10
CA LEU A 54 5.59 6.40 -10.95
C LEU A 54 6.90 6.14 -10.20
N ARG A 55 7.32 4.88 -10.15
CA ARG A 55 8.58 4.51 -9.51
C ARG A 55 9.78 5.17 -10.20
N GLN A 56 9.67 5.46 -11.50
CA GLN A 56 10.73 6.10 -12.27
C GLN A 56 10.60 7.62 -12.29
N SER A 57 9.59 8.18 -11.64
CA SER A 57 9.32 9.61 -11.70
C SER A 57 9.88 10.34 -10.48
N ASP A 58 9.93 11.67 -10.55
CA ASP A 58 10.34 12.52 -9.43
C ASP A 58 9.32 12.51 -8.30
N ALA A 59 8.11 11.99 -8.54
CA ALA A 59 7.07 11.89 -7.52
C ALA A 59 7.28 10.73 -6.57
N TYR A 60 8.18 9.80 -6.88
CA TYR A 60 8.41 8.60 -6.09
C TYR A 60 9.04 8.93 -4.74
N ILE A 61 8.51 8.31 -3.67
CA ILE A 61 9.03 8.46 -2.32
C ILE A 61 9.31 7.05 -1.81
N PRO A 62 10.59 6.62 -1.81
CA PRO A 62 10.91 5.23 -1.43
C PRO A 62 10.38 4.81 -0.07
N GLU A 63 10.37 5.70 0.90
CA GLU A 63 9.89 5.41 2.26
C GLU A 63 8.38 5.18 2.32
N LEU A 64 7.66 5.57 1.28
CA LEU A 64 6.19 5.51 1.22
C LEU A 64 5.69 4.56 0.12
N ALA A 65 6.55 3.69 -0.37
CA ALA A 65 6.17 2.59 -1.25
C ALA A 65 6.32 1.31 -0.43
N LEU A 66 5.20 0.78 0.06
CA LEU A 66 5.24 -0.29 1.06
C LEU A 66 4.65 -1.58 0.52
N VAL A 67 5.23 -2.68 0.95
CA VAL A 67 4.69 -4.01 0.67
C VAL A 67 4.22 -4.66 1.97
N ALA A 68 3.24 -5.54 1.84
CA ALA A 68 2.80 -6.42 2.92
C ALA A 68 3.23 -7.84 2.54
N GLU A 69 3.98 -8.45 3.44
CA GLU A 69 4.52 -9.78 3.21
C GLU A 69 3.92 -10.76 4.21
N ALA A 70 3.41 -11.87 3.72
CA ALA A 70 2.85 -12.93 4.55
C ALA A 70 3.52 -14.24 4.17
N GLY A 71 4.20 -14.86 5.15
CA GLY A 71 4.87 -16.12 4.90
C GLY A 71 5.91 -16.09 3.79
N GLY A 72 6.59 -14.95 3.65
CA GLY A 72 7.61 -14.77 2.61
C GLY A 72 7.06 -14.40 1.25
N ARG A 73 5.76 -14.17 1.14
CA ARG A 73 5.10 -13.84 -0.11
C ARG A 73 4.54 -12.43 -0.05
N ILE A 74 4.73 -11.64 -1.10
CA ILE A 74 4.12 -10.31 -1.19
C ILE A 74 2.63 -10.47 -1.47
N VAL A 75 1.80 -9.94 -0.60
CA VAL A 75 0.34 -10.07 -0.70
C VAL A 75 -0.36 -8.73 -0.82
N GLY A 76 0.34 -7.63 -0.59
CA GLY A 76 -0.23 -6.30 -0.70
C GLY A 76 0.83 -5.25 -1.00
N HIS A 77 0.38 -4.11 -1.48
CA HIS A 77 1.26 -3.00 -1.85
C HIS A 77 0.48 -1.69 -1.77
N ILE A 78 1.14 -0.64 -1.32
CA ILE A 78 0.58 0.71 -1.36
C ILE A 78 1.67 1.66 -1.85
N LEU A 79 1.26 2.63 -2.64
CA LEU A 79 2.16 3.63 -3.18
C LEU A 79 1.61 5.02 -2.88
N PHE A 80 2.40 5.82 -2.17
CA PHE A 80 2.13 7.24 -2.01
C PHE A 80 3.16 7.99 -2.83
N THR A 81 2.70 8.97 -3.60
CA THR A 81 3.58 9.79 -4.42
C THR A 81 3.32 11.26 -4.13
N LYS A 82 4.25 12.12 -4.55
CA LYS A 82 4.10 13.56 -4.42
C LYS A 82 3.06 14.07 -5.41
N ALA A 83 2.23 15.01 -4.97
CA ALA A 83 1.30 15.70 -5.83
C ALA A 83 1.29 17.17 -5.45
N VAL A 84 1.13 18.06 -6.43
CA VAL A 84 1.03 19.49 -6.16
C VAL A 84 -0.44 19.87 -6.14
N ILE A 85 -0.90 20.38 -5.00
CA ILE A 85 -2.30 20.72 -4.80
C ILE A 85 -2.34 22.12 -4.20
N ALA A 86 -3.00 23.03 -4.90
CA ALA A 86 -3.12 24.43 -4.47
C ALA A 86 -1.75 25.04 -4.15
N GLY A 87 -0.73 24.72 -4.92
CA GLY A 87 0.62 25.25 -4.76
C GLY A 87 1.46 24.58 -3.70
N SER A 88 0.96 23.54 -3.06
CA SER A 88 1.64 22.84 -1.97
C SER A 88 1.88 21.38 -2.35
N VAL A 89 3.00 20.82 -1.91
CA VAL A 89 3.31 19.42 -2.17
C VAL A 89 2.63 18.57 -1.13
N GLN A 90 1.76 17.68 -1.57
CA GLN A 90 1.02 16.75 -0.72
C GLN A 90 1.21 15.33 -1.24
N LEU A 91 0.53 14.38 -0.65
CA LEU A 91 0.61 12.99 -1.08
C LEU A 91 -0.63 12.59 -1.87
N ALA A 92 -0.42 11.76 -2.86
CA ALA A 92 -1.50 11.06 -3.54
C ALA A 92 -1.31 9.56 -3.28
N LEU A 93 -2.38 8.88 -2.89
CA LEU A 93 -2.37 7.44 -2.71
C LEU A 93 -2.92 6.79 -3.98
N ALA A 94 -2.11 6.04 -4.66
CA ALA A 94 -2.53 5.22 -5.79
C ALA A 94 -1.35 4.42 -6.33
N PRO A 95 -1.49 3.11 -6.51
CA PRO A 95 -2.63 2.29 -6.10
C PRO A 95 -2.47 1.72 -4.69
N LEU A 96 -3.57 1.22 -4.14
CA LEU A 96 -3.57 0.32 -2.99
C LEU A 96 -4.02 -1.03 -3.52
N SER A 97 -3.24 -2.07 -3.31
CA SER A 97 -3.48 -3.37 -3.91
C SER A 97 -3.30 -4.49 -2.88
N VAL A 98 -4.26 -5.41 -2.83
CA VAL A 98 -4.18 -6.60 -1.98
C VAL A 98 -4.63 -7.77 -2.82
N LEU A 99 -3.89 -8.87 -2.78
CA LEU A 99 -4.28 -10.09 -3.50
C LEU A 99 -5.71 -10.47 -3.13
N PRO A 100 -6.53 -10.93 -4.08
CA PRO A 100 -7.92 -11.26 -3.79
C PRO A 100 -8.11 -12.18 -2.60
N GLU A 101 -7.28 -13.21 -2.44
CA GLU A 101 -7.38 -14.16 -1.34
C GLU A 101 -7.00 -13.57 0.02
N TYR A 102 -6.41 -12.38 0.04
CA TYR A 102 -6.03 -11.67 1.27
C TYR A 102 -6.91 -10.45 1.55
N GLN A 103 -7.87 -10.17 0.70
CA GLN A 103 -8.77 -9.04 0.90
C GLN A 103 -9.69 -9.32 2.08
N ARG A 104 -10.18 -8.23 2.73
CA ARG A 104 -11.08 -8.28 3.89
C ARG A 104 -10.42 -8.90 5.13
N ARG A 105 -9.10 -8.91 5.18
CA ARG A 105 -8.34 -9.40 6.35
C ARG A 105 -7.54 -8.31 7.02
N GLY A 106 -7.80 -7.05 6.68
CA GLY A 106 -7.13 -5.92 7.31
C GLY A 106 -5.79 -5.52 6.71
N VAL A 107 -5.36 -6.17 5.63
CA VAL A 107 -4.05 -5.88 5.01
C VAL A 107 -4.04 -4.46 4.44
N GLY A 108 -5.08 -4.09 3.71
CA GLY A 108 -5.18 -2.75 3.12
C GLY A 108 -5.20 -1.67 4.18
N SER A 109 -5.97 -1.88 5.24
CA SER A 109 -6.05 -0.93 6.35
C SER A 109 -4.69 -0.78 7.05
N ALA A 110 -3.97 -1.88 7.23
CA ALA A 110 -2.65 -1.86 7.85
C ALA A 110 -1.66 -1.07 6.99
N LEU A 111 -1.70 -1.27 5.67
CA LEU A 111 -0.84 -0.53 4.74
C LEU A 111 -1.12 0.98 4.80
N ILE A 112 -2.39 1.37 4.83
CA ILE A 112 -2.76 2.78 4.91
C ILE A 112 -2.28 3.39 6.23
N ARG A 113 -2.50 2.72 7.35
CA ARG A 113 -2.06 3.22 8.67
C ARG A 113 -0.55 3.38 8.74
N GLU A 114 0.18 2.39 8.25
CA GLU A 114 1.64 2.46 8.25
C GLU A 114 2.14 3.57 7.33
N GLY A 115 1.51 3.73 6.17
CA GLY A 115 1.83 4.82 5.25
C GLY A 115 1.59 6.18 5.87
N HIS A 116 0.46 6.36 6.55
CA HIS A 116 0.14 7.61 7.25
C HIS A 116 1.15 7.90 8.36
N ARG A 117 1.53 6.88 9.13
CA ARG A 117 2.51 7.05 10.20
C ARG A 117 3.84 7.55 9.64
N ARG A 118 4.32 6.92 8.58
CA ARG A 118 5.57 7.29 7.93
C ARG A 118 5.49 8.67 7.29
N ALA A 119 4.34 8.98 6.67
CA ALA A 119 4.12 10.27 6.04
C ALA A 119 4.19 11.41 7.08
N ARG A 120 3.60 11.21 8.26
CA ARG A 120 3.67 12.21 9.32
C ARG A 120 5.11 12.42 9.77
N GLU A 121 5.89 11.36 9.87
CA GLU A 121 7.31 11.47 10.23
C GLU A 121 8.10 12.25 9.19
N LEU A 122 7.67 12.20 7.93
CA LEU A 122 8.32 12.94 6.85
C LEU A 122 7.75 14.36 6.68
N GLY A 123 6.75 14.74 7.47
CA GLY A 123 6.21 16.09 7.46
C GLY A 123 5.06 16.35 6.50
N TYR A 124 4.45 15.32 5.93
CA TYR A 124 3.30 15.50 5.05
C TYR A 124 2.02 15.69 5.87
N GLY A 125 1.22 16.67 5.49
CA GLY A 125 0.01 17.03 6.24
C GLY A 125 -1.19 16.16 5.94
N TYR A 126 -1.36 15.74 4.69
CA TYR A 126 -2.48 14.89 4.30
C TYR A 126 -2.22 14.24 2.95
N SER A 127 -3.08 13.32 2.58
CA SER A 127 -3.02 12.68 1.27
C SER A 127 -4.40 12.66 0.62
N ILE A 128 -4.40 12.52 -0.69
CA ILE A 128 -5.61 12.42 -1.50
C ILE A 128 -5.67 11.04 -2.12
N VAL A 129 -6.88 10.48 -2.21
CA VAL A 129 -7.06 9.14 -2.75
C VAL A 129 -8.25 9.12 -3.69
N LEU A 130 -8.10 8.33 -4.75
CA LEU A 130 -9.20 7.98 -5.64
C LEU A 130 -9.57 6.53 -5.35
N GLY A 131 -10.85 6.25 -5.16
CA GLY A 131 -11.28 4.89 -4.86
C GLY A 131 -12.60 4.85 -4.13
N SER A 132 -12.77 3.82 -3.29
CA SER A 132 -14.02 3.61 -2.58
C SER A 132 -14.28 4.70 -1.56
N GLU A 133 -15.38 5.44 -1.73
CA GLU A 133 -15.78 6.47 -0.79
C GLU A 133 -16.18 5.90 0.56
N THR A 134 -16.57 4.62 0.61
CA THR A 134 -16.95 3.96 1.85
C THR A 134 -15.73 3.53 2.65
N TYR A 135 -14.74 2.99 1.96
CA TYR A 135 -13.56 2.42 2.61
C TYR A 135 -12.63 3.51 3.13
N TYR A 136 -12.27 4.47 2.26
CA TYR A 136 -11.25 5.45 2.61
C TYR A 136 -11.65 6.44 3.70
N PRO A 137 -12.91 6.89 3.80
CA PRO A 137 -13.30 7.74 4.92
C PRO A 137 -13.07 7.10 6.28
N ARG A 138 -13.23 5.77 6.38
CA ARG A 138 -12.96 5.06 7.65
C ARG A 138 -11.49 5.12 8.03
N MET A 139 -10.60 5.45 7.09
CA MET A 139 -9.17 5.56 7.33
C MET A 139 -8.73 7.02 7.46
N GLY A 140 -9.68 7.96 7.59
CA GLY A 140 -9.37 9.38 7.79
C GLY A 140 -9.38 10.23 6.55
N TYR A 141 -9.74 9.67 5.41
CA TYR A 141 -9.89 10.45 4.17
C TYR A 141 -11.31 11.02 4.09
N VAL A 142 -11.43 12.20 3.50
CA VAL A 142 -12.74 12.81 3.25
C VAL A 142 -12.99 12.85 1.75
N PRO A 143 -14.25 12.72 1.33
CA PRO A 143 -14.62 12.75 -0.08
C PRO A 143 -14.21 14.04 -0.77
#